data_8840585d2723121920775be15e8db984
#
_entry.id   8840585d2723121920775be15e8db984
#
_cell.length_a   1.000
_cell.length_b   1.000
_cell.length_c   1.000
_cell.angle_alpha   90.00
_cell.angle_beta   90.00
_cell.angle_gamma   90.00
#
_symmetry.space_group_name_H-M   'P 1'
#
loop_
_entity.id
_entity.type
_entity.pdbx_description
1 polymer ?
#
loop_
_entity_poly.entity_id
_entity_poly.type
_entity_poly.pdbx_seq_one_letter_code
_entity_poly.pdbx_strand_id
1 'polypeptide(L)'
;FSTRRLGNALSEFETALGLNSNFCLAQGYYALALSYAGRAADAYEAAMRAVRLSPRDPSLAIYYSIAGYARFMTRQYDKAIALAREAVRHRGDLTGAYRVLAVSAGMSGDAETAAAALQQLRRTQPNISLAWIADALPWVSDADREHYLEGFRRAGLT
;
A
#
# COMPACT_ATOMS: atom_id res chain seq x y z
N PHE A 1 -6.56 -12.33 -7.04
CA PHE A 1 -7.80 -11.51 -7.10
C PHE A 1 -8.16 -11.25 -8.57
N SER A 2 -9.38 -11.56 -8.98
CA SER A 2 -9.90 -11.12 -10.26
C SER A 2 -10.52 -9.72 -10.12
N THR A 3 -10.60 -8.96 -11.22
CA THR A 3 -11.26 -7.65 -11.27
C THR A 3 -12.71 -7.69 -10.76
N ARG A 4 -13.42 -8.80 -11.02
CA ARG A 4 -14.80 -9.03 -10.53
C ARG A 4 -14.84 -9.15 -9.00
N ARG A 5 -13.86 -9.85 -8.39
CA ARG A 5 -13.78 -9.97 -6.92
C ARG A 5 -13.47 -8.61 -6.27
N LEU A 6 -12.65 -7.80 -6.91
CA LEU A 6 -12.35 -6.45 -6.42
C LEU A 6 -13.60 -5.55 -6.45
N GLY A 7 -14.39 -5.59 -7.54
CA GLY A 7 -15.64 -4.85 -7.64
C GLY A 7 -16.66 -5.26 -6.57
N ASN A 8 -16.80 -6.56 -6.30
CA ASN A 8 -17.64 -7.06 -5.23
C ASN A 8 -17.16 -6.60 -3.85
N ALA A 9 -15.84 -6.64 -3.59
CA ALA A 9 -15.27 -6.17 -2.34
C ALA A 9 -15.53 -4.68 -2.11
N LEU A 10 -15.37 -3.84 -3.13
CA LEU A 10 -15.70 -2.41 -3.04
C LEU A 10 -17.17 -2.18 -2.67
N SER A 11 -18.09 -2.87 -3.33
CA SER A 11 -19.53 -2.77 -3.06
C SER A 11 -19.87 -3.20 -1.62
N GLU A 12 -19.26 -4.28 -1.13
CA GLU A 12 -19.47 -4.76 0.24
C GLU A 12 -18.92 -3.76 1.28
N PHE A 13 -17.77 -3.15 1.04
CA PHE A 13 -17.22 -2.12 1.92
C PHE A 13 -18.08 -0.85 1.91
N GLU A 14 -18.57 -0.42 0.76
CA GLU A 14 -19.48 0.72 0.66
C GLU A 14 -20.77 0.46 1.44
N THR A 15 -21.33 -0.75 1.39
CA THR A 15 -22.48 -1.15 2.18
C THR A 15 -22.18 -1.13 3.67
N ALA A 16 -21.04 -1.72 4.09
CA ALA A 16 -20.63 -1.73 5.50
C ALA A 16 -20.44 -0.32 6.06
N LEU A 17 -19.84 0.57 5.28
CA LEU A 17 -19.62 1.98 5.66
C LEU A 17 -20.90 2.80 5.65
N GLY A 18 -21.87 2.45 4.81
CA GLY A 18 -23.21 3.02 4.84
C GLY A 18 -23.97 2.67 6.12
N LEU A 19 -23.75 1.47 6.69
CA LEU A 19 -24.31 1.03 7.95
C LEU A 19 -23.57 1.61 9.17
N ASN A 20 -22.23 1.73 9.10
CA ASN A 20 -21.38 2.28 10.15
C ASN A 20 -20.16 2.96 9.56
N SER A 21 -20.25 4.27 9.32
CA SER A 21 -19.17 5.08 8.74
C SER A 21 -17.93 5.21 9.63
N ASN A 22 -18.02 4.85 10.91
CA ASN A 22 -16.92 4.89 11.88
C ASN A 22 -16.21 3.53 12.03
N PHE A 23 -16.54 2.56 11.19
CA PHE A 23 -15.87 1.26 11.20
C PHE A 23 -14.48 1.36 10.56
N CYS A 24 -13.47 1.67 11.36
CA CYS A 24 -12.12 1.98 10.91
C CYS A 24 -11.47 0.86 10.10
N LEU A 25 -11.67 -0.40 10.48
CA LEU A 25 -11.12 -1.54 9.75
C LEU A 25 -11.71 -1.64 8.35
N ALA A 26 -13.02 -1.43 8.21
CA ALA A 26 -13.67 -1.39 6.91
C ALA A 26 -13.16 -0.23 6.05
N GLN A 27 -12.94 0.94 6.64
CA GLN A 27 -12.31 2.08 5.96
C GLN A 27 -10.91 1.73 5.43
N GLY A 28 -10.10 1.05 6.24
CA GLY A 28 -8.76 0.63 5.85
C GLY A 28 -8.77 -0.34 4.67
N TYR A 29 -9.58 -1.37 4.73
CA TYR A 29 -9.70 -2.34 3.62
C TYR A 29 -10.39 -1.75 2.38
N TYR A 30 -11.34 -0.84 2.56
CA TYR A 30 -11.91 -0.07 1.46
C TYR A 30 -10.82 0.75 0.75
N ALA A 31 -9.96 1.43 1.50
CA ALA A 31 -8.83 2.16 0.95
C ALA A 31 -7.87 1.25 0.15
N LEU A 32 -7.60 0.05 0.65
CA LEU A 32 -6.78 -0.92 -0.07
C LEU A 32 -7.42 -1.34 -1.39
N ALA A 33 -8.71 -1.66 -1.38
CA ALA A 33 -9.44 -2.03 -2.58
C ALA A 33 -9.50 -0.89 -3.61
N LEU A 34 -9.67 0.35 -3.14
CA LEU A 34 -9.61 1.55 -3.99
C LEU A 34 -8.23 1.73 -4.64
N SER A 35 -7.16 1.45 -3.89
CA SER A 35 -5.79 1.52 -4.42
C SER A 35 -5.60 0.58 -5.62
N TYR A 36 -6.02 -0.67 -5.48
CA TYR A 36 -5.91 -1.65 -6.57
C TYR A 36 -6.87 -1.38 -7.73
N ALA A 37 -7.98 -0.69 -7.47
CA ALA A 37 -8.90 -0.24 -8.51
C ALA A 37 -8.39 1.01 -9.29
N GLY A 38 -7.22 1.54 -8.94
CA GLY A 38 -6.66 2.74 -9.56
C GLY A 38 -7.25 4.07 -9.05
N ARG A 39 -8.02 4.03 -7.96
CA ARG A 39 -8.64 5.21 -7.33
C ARG A 39 -7.79 5.73 -6.18
N ALA A 40 -6.56 6.12 -6.49
CA ALA A 40 -5.54 6.45 -5.49
C ALA A 40 -5.90 7.65 -4.59
N ALA A 41 -6.51 8.70 -5.13
CA ALA A 41 -6.93 9.86 -4.33
C ALA A 41 -7.99 9.48 -3.30
N ASP A 42 -9.00 8.71 -3.71
CA ASP A 42 -10.05 8.19 -2.82
C ASP A 42 -9.46 7.21 -1.79
N ALA A 43 -8.51 6.39 -2.20
CA ALA A 43 -7.80 5.46 -1.32
C ALA A 43 -7.04 6.19 -0.19
N TYR A 44 -6.34 7.25 -0.54
CA TYR A 44 -5.64 8.08 0.45
C TYR A 44 -6.61 8.68 1.47
N GLU A 45 -7.70 9.28 1.02
CA GLU A 45 -8.71 9.88 1.90
C GLU A 45 -9.36 8.84 2.82
N ALA A 46 -9.70 7.67 2.32
CA ALA A 46 -10.27 6.59 3.11
C ALA A 46 -9.29 6.07 4.18
N ALA A 47 -8.02 5.88 3.82
CA ALA A 47 -6.98 5.44 4.76
C ALA A 47 -6.73 6.49 5.86
N MET A 48 -6.62 7.76 5.50
CA MET A 48 -6.40 8.83 6.47
C MET A 48 -7.64 9.09 7.33
N ARG A 49 -8.84 8.83 6.82
CA ARG A 49 -10.06 8.83 7.62
C ARG A 49 -10.00 7.76 8.71
N ALA A 50 -9.55 6.55 8.39
CA ALA A 50 -9.35 5.49 9.38
C ALA A 50 -8.39 5.93 10.50
N VAL A 51 -7.27 6.55 10.13
CA VAL A 51 -6.29 7.11 11.09
C VAL A 51 -6.94 8.15 12.02
N ARG A 52 -7.71 9.09 11.46
CA ARG A 52 -8.36 10.14 12.24
C ARG A 52 -9.45 9.63 13.19
N LEU A 53 -10.21 8.62 12.73
CA LEU A 53 -11.31 8.05 13.52
C LEU A 53 -10.82 7.24 14.71
N SER A 54 -9.64 6.63 14.61
CA SER A 54 -9.11 5.78 15.67
C SER A 54 -7.59 5.90 15.80
N PRO A 55 -7.10 7.00 16.41
CA PRO A 55 -5.66 7.28 16.48
C PRO A 55 -4.88 6.32 17.40
N ARG A 56 -5.57 5.44 18.11
CA ARG A 56 -4.97 4.38 18.97
C ARG A 56 -5.27 2.97 18.47
N ASP A 57 -5.78 2.85 17.23
CA ASP A 57 -6.09 1.55 16.64
C ASP A 57 -4.82 0.71 16.48
N PRO A 58 -4.81 -0.56 16.88
CA PRO A 58 -3.69 -1.47 16.60
C PRO A 58 -3.37 -1.61 15.10
N SER A 59 -4.31 -1.28 14.23
CA SER A 59 -4.17 -1.34 12.76
C SER A 59 -3.63 -0.05 12.13
N LEU A 60 -3.24 0.96 12.91
CA LEU A 60 -2.71 2.23 12.39
C LEU A 60 -1.58 2.03 11.37
N ALA A 61 -0.68 1.09 11.63
CA ALA A 61 0.40 0.77 10.69
C ALA A 61 -0.12 0.37 9.31
N ILE A 62 -1.20 -0.40 9.28
CA ILE A 62 -1.84 -0.83 8.03
C ILE A 62 -2.41 0.39 7.29
N TYR A 63 -3.12 1.28 7.99
CA TYR A 63 -3.72 2.47 7.39
C TYR A 63 -2.67 3.42 6.82
N TYR A 64 -1.57 3.66 7.54
CA TYR A 64 -0.45 4.44 7.05
C TYR A 64 0.24 3.80 5.84
N SER A 65 0.40 2.48 5.84
CA SER A 65 0.97 1.75 4.70
C SER A 65 0.10 1.89 3.45
N ILE A 66 -1.21 1.78 3.59
CA ILE A 66 -2.16 1.95 2.47
C ILE A 66 -2.15 3.40 1.97
N ALA A 67 -2.14 4.38 2.86
CA ALA A 67 -2.02 5.79 2.49
C ALA A 67 -0.70 6.06 1.74
N GLY A 68 0.39 5.44 2.19
CA GLY A 68 1.69 5.50 1.52
C GLY A 68 1.64 4.92 0.12
N TYR A 69 1.00 3.78 -0.05
CA TYR A 69 0.81 3.17 -1.37
C TYR A 69 -0.01 4.07 -2.30
N ALA A 70 -1.09 4.68 -1.80
CA ALA A 70 -1.88 5.63 -2.57
C ALA A 70 -1.05 6.85 -3.02
N ARG A 71 -0.15 7.36 -2.17
CA ARG A 71 0.78 8.44 -2.55
C ARG A 71 1.82 7.99 -3.57
N PHE A 72 2.30 6.75 -3.47
CA PHE A 72 3.17 6.16 -4.49
C PHE A 72 2.45 6.13 -5.86
N MET A 73 1.21 5.67 -5.91
CA MET A 73 0.42 5.59 -7.12
C MET A 73 0.26 6.95 -7.82
N THR A 74 0.16 8.03 -7.07
CA THR A 74 0.10 9.40 -7.57
C THR A 74 1.48 10.06 -7.76
N ARG A 75 2.55 9.28 -7.72
CA ARG A 75 3.94 9.70 -7.91
C ARG A 75 4.45 10.70 -6.87
N GLN A 76 3.85 10.74 -5.70
CA GLN A 76 4.27 11.55 -4.56
C GLN A 76 5.19 10.72 -3.65
N TYR A 77 6.37 10.38 -4.16
CA TYR A 77 7.27 9.39 -3.54
C TYR A 77 7.77 9.83 -2.17
N ASP A 78 8.11 11.11 -1.97
CA ASP A 78 8.57 11.60 -0.66
C ASP A 78 7.48 11.47 0.40
N LYS A 79 6.24 11.77 0.05
CA LYS A 79 5.09 11.59 0.94
C LYS A 79 4.81 10.11 1.21
N ALA A 80 4.96 9.27 0.20
CA ALA A 80 4.84 7.82 0.35
C ALA A 80 5.89 7.26 1.32
N ILE A 81 7.14 7.68 1.21
CA ILE A 81 8.23 7.30 2.11
C ILE A 81 7.91 7.72 3.56
N ALA A 82 7.46 8.96 3.76
CA ALA A 82 7.12 9.46 5.09
C ALA A 82 6.01 8.64 5.75
N LEU A 83 4.94 8.31 4.99
CA LEU A 83 3.83 7.49 5.48
C LEU A 83 4.25 6.05 5.77
N ALA A 84 5.08 5.46 4.92
CA ALA A 84 5.59 4.12 5.14
C ALA A 84 6.53 4.04 6.36
N ARG A 85 7.35 5.04 6.59
CA ARG A 85 8.15 5.16 7.82
C ARG A 85 7.28 5.29 9.07
N GLU A 86 6.18 6.03 8.97
CA GLU A 86 5.20 6.10 10.05
C GLU A 86 4.59 4.73 10.34
N ALA A 87 4.22 3.98 9.30
CA ALA A 87 3.74 2.62 9.43
C ALA A 87 4.74 1.71 10.14
N VAL A 88 6.01 1.77 9.77
CA VAL A 88 7.09 0.99 10.39
C VAL A 88 7.29 1.36 11.86
N ARG A 89 7.14 2.63 12.23
CA ARG A 89 7.22 3.06 13.64
C ARG A 89 6.13 2.42 14.49
N HIS A 90 4.92 2.29 13.96
CA HIS A 90 3.80 1.64 14.65
C HIS A 90 3.93 0.11 14.67
N ARG A 91 4.50 -0.47 13.60
CA ARG A 91 4.67 -1.91 13.46
C ARG A 91 5.89 -2.23 12.58
N GLY A 92 6.99 -2.58 13.23
CA GLY A 92 8.29 -2.77 12.60
C GLY A 92 8.44 -4.02 11.73
N ASP A 93 7.48 -4.93 11.73
CA ASP A 93 7.46 -6.16 10.93
C ASP A 93 6.42 -6.13 9.78
N LEU A 94 5.80 -4.98 9.52
CA LEU A 94 4.75 -4.86 8.50
C LEU A 94 5.34 -4.91 7.08
N THR A 95 5.18 -6.05 6.43
CA THR A 95 5.68 -6.30 5.06
C THR A 95 5.19 -5.25 4.05
N GLY A 96 3.92 -4.85 4.11
CA GLY A 96 3.36 -3.83 3.21
C GLY A 96 4.06 -2.48 3.30
N ALA A 97 4.48 -2.06 4.49
CA ALA A 97 5.21 -0.81 4.67
C ALA A 97 6.59 -0.84 4.01
N TYR A 98 7.30 -1.95 4.12
CA TYR A 98 8.60 -2.11 3.45
C TYR A 98 8.49 -2.19 1.93
N ARG A 99 7.39 -2.73 1.41
CA ARG A 99 7.11 -2.66 -0.05
C ARG A 99 6.96 -1.21 -0.50
N VAL A 100 6.17 -0.41 0.20
CA VAL A 100 5.98 1.01 -0.12
C VAL A 100 7.30 1.79 -0.01
N LEU A 101 8.09 1.53 1.03
CA LEU A 101 9.43 2.13 1.18
C LEU A 101 10.33 1.78 0.00
N ALA A 102 10.42 0.50 -0.36
CA ALA A 102 11.29 0.03 -1.43
C ALA A 102 10.94 0.66 -2.78
N VAL A 103 9.67 0.61 -3.18
CA VAL A 103 9.24 1.14 -4.48
C VAL A 103 9.34 2.66 -4.54
N SER A 104 8.98 3.35 -3.47
CA SER A 104 9.01 4.82 -3.42
C SER A 104 10.45 5.34 -3.41
N ALA A 105 11.32 4.73 -2.63
CA ALA A 105 12.74 5.05 -2.63
C ALA A 105 13.42 4.71 -3.96
N GLY A 106 13.05 3.57 -4.57
CA GLY A 106 13.54 3.20 -5.90
C GLY A 106 13.19 4.24 -6.96
N MET A 107 11.95 4.72 -6.96
CA MET A 107 11.51 5.75 -7.92
C MET A 107 12.10 7.13 -7.63
N SER A 108 12.32 7.49 -6.37
CA SER A 108 12.91 8.79 -5.99
C SER A 108 14.43 8.85 -6.11
N GLY A 109 15.08 7.71 -6.32
CA GLY A 109 16.55 7.64 -6.39
C GLY A 109 17.26 7.56 -5.03
N ASP A 110 16.53 7.33 -3.94
CA ASP A 110 17.08 7.11 -2.61
C ASP A 110 17.54 5.65 -2.46
N ALA A 111 18.73 5.36 -3.00
CA ALA A 111 19.28 4.02 -3.06
C ALA A 111 19.51 3.39 -1.67
N GLU A 112 19.89 4.19 -0.68
CA GLU A 112 20.13 3.72 0.68
C GLU A 112 18.84 3.23 1.33
N THR A 113 17.78 4.05 1.30
CA THR A 113 16.45 3.66 1.82
C THR A 113 15.89 2.46 1.06
N ALA A 114 16.03 2.42 -0.27
CA ALA A 114 15.57 1.32 -1.09
C ALA A 114 16.25 0.00 -0.72
N ALA A 115 17.57 -0.01 -0.59
CA ALA A 115 18.33 -1.20 -0.21
C ALA A 115 17.98 -1.70 1.19
N ALA A 116 17.87 -0.80 2.16
CA ALA A 116 17.47 -1.14 3.52
C ALA A 116 16.06 -1.72 3.59
N ALA A 117 15.11 -1.13 2.85
CA ALA A 117 13.74 -1.63 2.77
C ALA A 117 13.67 -3.02 2.14
N LEU A 118 14.41 -3.27 1.05
CA LEU A 118 14.49 -4.60 0.43
C LEU A 118 15.10 -5.64 1.37
N GLN A 119 16.11 -5.28 2.12
CA GLN A 119 16.73 -6.20 3.09
C GLN A 119 15.69 -6.64 4.15
N GLN A 120 14.91 -5.72 4.68
CA GLN A 120 13.85 -6.04 5.63
C GLN A 120 12.73 -6.85 4.97
N LEU A 121 12.36 -6.49 3.76
CA LEU A 121 11.32 -7.20 3.01
C LEU A 121 11.68 -8.66 2.75
N ARG A 122 12.94 -8.95 2.40
CA ARG A 122 13.44 -10.32 2.21
C ARG A 122 13.45 -11.16 3.48
N ARG A 123 13.52 -10.54 4.65
CA ARG A 123 13.40 -11.25 5.94
C ARG A 123 11.98 -11.77 6.19
N THR A 124 10.97 -10.97 5.82
CA THR A 124 9.55 -11.34 6.00
C THR A 124 9.01 -12.12 4.80
N GLN A 125 9.60 -11.94 3.64
CA GLN A 125 9.15 -12.51 2.37
C GLN A 125 10.36 -12.97 1.54
N PRO A 126 11.03 -14.11 1.93
CA PRO A 126 12.30 -14.53 1.32
C PRO A 126 12.22 -14.80 -0.18
N ASN A 127 11.05 -15.22 -0.67
CA ASN A 127 10.82 -15.61 -2.07
C ASN A 127 10.24 -14.47 -2.93
N ILE A 128 10.31 -13.23 -2.44
CA ILE A 128 9.80 -12.09 -3.22
C ILE A 128 10.62 -11.92 -4.50
N SER A 129 9.92 -11.76 -5.62
CA SER A 129 10.49 -11.49 -6.94
C SER A 129 9.54 -10.60 -7.74
N LEU A 130 10.04 -10.02 -8.82
CA LEU A 130 9.19 -9.24 -9.74
C LEU A 130 8.07 -10.10 -10.31
N ALA A 131 8.35 -11.34 -10.70
CA ALA A 131 7.34 -12.26 -11.22
C ALA A 131 6.26 -12.55 -10.18
N TRP A 132 6.64 -12.82 -8.94
CA TRP A 132 5.69 -13.05 -7.86
C TRP A 132 4.78 -11.82 -7.63
N ILE A 133 5.35 -10.62 -7.61
CA ILE A 133 4.57 -9.38 -7.41
C ILE A 133 3.60 -9.17 -8.57
N ALA A 134 4.04 -9.39 -9.81
CA ALA A 134 3.20 -9.23 -10.99
C ALA A 134 1.96 -10.14 -10.96
N ASP A 135 2.11 -11.36 -10.44
CA ASP A 135 1.05 -12.37 -10.42
C ASP A 135 0.19 -12.33 -9.14
N ALA A 136 0.79 -11.97 -8.00
CA ALA A 136 0.14 -12.12 -6.69
C ALA A 136 -0.83 -10.99 -6.36
N LEU A 137 -0.68 -9.80 -6.95
CA LEU A 137 -1.49 -8.63 -6.63
C LEU A 137 -2.64 -8.42 -7.62
N PRO A 138 -3.79 -7.92 -7.16
CA PRO A 138 -5.02 -7.81 -7.96
C PRO A 138 -5.02 -6.58 -8.87
N TRP A 139 -4.09 -6.51 -9.80
CA TRP A 139 -3.97 -5.39 -10.73
C TRP A 139 -5.19 -5.25 -11.64
N VAL A 140 -5.76 -4.05 -11.69
CA VAL A 140 -6.79 -3.65 -12.66
C VAL A 140 -6.15 -2.93 -13.85
N SER A 141 -5.10 -2.16 -13.61
CA SER A 141 -4.39 -1.38 -14.60
C SER A 141 -2.99 -1.96 -14.86
N ASP A 142 -2.65 -2.25 -16.11
CA ASP A 142 -1.30 -2.65 -16.50
C ASP A 142 -0.27 -1.53 -16.26
N ALA A 143 -0.68 -0.27 -16.40
CA ALA A 143 0.17 0.88 -16.12
C ALA A 143 0.53 0.96 -14.64
N ASP A 144 -0.42 0.73 -13.75
CA ASP A 144 -0.18 0.72 -12.29
C ASP A 144 0.73 -0.43 -11.88
N ARG A 145 0.50 -1.62 -12.44
CA ARG A 145 1.37 -2.78 -12.26
C ARG A 145 2.80 -2.46 -12.69
N GLU A 146 2.99 -1.93 -13.88
CA GLU A 146 4.32 -1.63 -14.40
C GLU A 146 5.03 -0.55 -13.60
N HIS A 147 4.30 0.48 -13.16
CA HIS A 147 4.83 1.52 -12.27
C HIS A 147 5.36 0.93 -10.95
N TYR A 148 4.62 0.01 -10.36
CA TYR A 148 5.01 -0.67 -9.12
C TYR A 148 6.23 -1.57 -9.32
N LEU A 149 6.24 -2.35 -10.39
CA LEU A 149 7.37 -3.21 -10.75
C LEU A 149 8.64 -2.40 -11.03
N GLU A 150 8.51 -1.26 -11.72
CA GLU A 150 9.63 -0.37 -11.98
C GLU A 150 10.25 0.18 -10.67
N GLY A 151 9.42 0.53 -9.70
CA GLY A 151 9.90 0.92 -8.37
C GLY A 151 10.77 -0.17 -7.73
N PHE A 152 10.34 -1.42 -7.80
CA PHE A 152 11.12 -2.56 -7.30
C PHE A 152 12.40 -2.83 -8.10
N ARG A 153 12.35 -2.71 -9.43
CA ARG A 153 13.56 -2.85 -10.27
C ARG A 153 14.62 -1.82 -9.88
N ARG A 154 14.21 -0.57 -9.73
CA ARG A 154 15.11 0.52 -9.30
C ARG A 154 15.62 0.34 -7.88
N ALA A 155 14.85 -0.29 -7.02
CA ALA A 155 15.29 -0.67 -5.68
C ALA A 155 16.29 -1.84 -5.67
N GLY A 156 16.41 -2.59 -6.76
CA GLY A 156 17.33 -3.72 -6.89
C GLY A 156 16.69 -5.10 -6.77
N LEU A 157 15.35 -5.21 -6.86
CA LEU A 157 14.67 -6.50 -6.92
C LEU A 157 14.74 -7.08 -8.35
N THR A 158 15.00 -8.36 -8.44
CA THR A 158 15.00 -9.12 -9.69
C THR A 158 13.83 -10.09 -9.81
#